data_1617d08a5bd513a6c7f7f8f25ed3078d
#
_entry.id   1617d08a5bd513a6c7f7f8f25ed3078d
#
_cell.length_a   1.000
_cell.length_b   1.000
_cell.length_c   1.000
_cell.angle_alpha   90.00
_cell.angle_beta   90.00
_cell.angle_gamma   90.00
#
_symmetry.space_group_name_H-M   'P 1'
#
loop_
_entity.id
_entity.type
_entity.pdbx_description
1 polymer ?
#
loop_
_entity_poly.entity_id
_entity_poly.type
_entity_poly.pdbx_seq_one_letter_code
_entity_poly.pdbx_strand_id
1 'polypeptide(L)'
;MKLSYAIPVCNEFVEIQRLIAFLLENKRQEDEIVVLYDSNNGDKEVETYLRKMNTERTLFRWASYKFEGDFAAMKNRLNSLCSGDYIFQIDADEMPNEYMMKI
;
A
#
# COMPACT_ATOMS: atom_id res chain seq x y z
N MET A 1 -11.93 2.20 -16.01
CA MET A 1 -12.11 2.23 -14.56
C MET A 1 -10.77 2.01 -13.87
N LYS A 2 -10.45 2.84 -12.90
CA LYS A 2 -9.18 2.79 -12.19
C LYS A 2 -9.38 2.23 -10.78
N LEU A 3 -8.51 1.28 -10.39
CA LEU A 3 -8.50 0.74 -9.03
C LEU A 3 -7.32 1.31 -8.25
N SER A 4 -7.56 1.59 -6.96
CA SER A 4 -6.50 1.93 -6.02
C SER A 4 -6.31 0.75 -5.06
N TYR A 5 -5.12 0.16 -5.08
CA TYR A 5 -4.75 -0.85 -4.10
C TYR A 5 -4.18 -0.14 -2.89
N ALA A 6 -4.94 -0.11 -1.79
CA ALA A 6 -4.63 0.67 -0.60
C ALA A 6 -4.10 -0.24 0.50
N ILE A 7 -2.86 -0.01 0.95
CA ILE A 7 -2.16 -0.91 1.84
C ILE A 7 -1.67 -0.19 3.09
N PRO A 8 -2.26 -0.45 4.26
CA PRO A 8 -1.65 -0.01 5.52
C PRO A 8 -0.52 -0.96 5.89
N VAL A 9 0.61 -0.43 6.33
CA VAL A 9 1.76 -1.24 6.72
C VAL A 9 2.40 -0.68 7.98
N CYS A 10 2.89 -1.55 8.83
CA CYS A 10 3.53 -1.19 10.10
C CYS A 10 4.90 -1.86 10.19
N ASN A 11 4.94 -3.12 10.58
CA ASN A 11 6.17 -3.89 10.76
C ASN A 11 6.25 -5.12 9.86
N GLU A 12 5.39 -5.22 8.85
CA GLU A 12 5.33 -6.33 7.92
C GLU A 12 6.37 -6.15 6.80
N PHE A 13 7.66 -6.23 7.13
CA PHE A 13 8.74 -5.95 6.18
C PHE A 13 8.80 -6.96 5.03
N VAL A 14 8.80 -8.25 5.35
CA VAL A 14 8.83 -9.29 4.32
C VAL A 14 7.53 -9.30 3.55
N GLU A 15 6.42 -9.19 4.25
CA GLU A 15 5.08 -9.27 3.67
C GLU A 15 4.84 -8.13 2.70
N ILE A 16 5.23 -6.89 3.05
CA ILE A 16 5.00 -5.75 2.17
C ILE A 16 5.81 -5.86 0.88
N GLN A 17 7.02 -6.40 0.96
CA GLN A 17 7.84 -6.61 -0.24
C GLN A 17 7.19 -7.60 -1.19
N ARG A 18 6.66 -8.70 -0.66
CA ARG A 18 5.94 -9.71 -1.45
C ARG A 18 4.70 -9.13 -2.11
N LEU A 19 3.92 -8.40 -1.33
CA LEU A 19 2.66 -7.84 -1.83
C LEU A 19 2.90 -6.82 -2.92
N ILE A 20 3.84 -5.91 -2.72
CA ILE A 20 4.14 -4.89 -3.72
C ILE A 20 4.69 -5.53 -5.00
N ALA A 21 5.60 -6.50 -4.89
CA ALA A 21 6.13 -7.21 -6.05
C ALA A 21 5.00 -7.89 -6.83
N PHE A 22 4.09 -8.55 -6.13
CA PHE A 22 2.93 -9.20 -6.75
C PHE A 22 2.04 -8.20 -7.47
N LEU A 23 1.72 -7.09 -6.83
CA LEU A 23 0.84 -6.06 -7.41
C LEU A 23 1.49 -5.40 -8.62
N LEU A 24 2.78 -5.08 -8.56
CA LEU A 24 3.49 -4.48 -9.69
C LEU A 24 3.50 -5.39 -10.90
N GLU A 25 3.57 -6.70 -10.68
CA GLU A 25 3.57 -7.68 -11.76
C GLU A 25 2.18 -7.91 -12.35
N ASN A 26 1.14 -7.83 -11.54
CA ASN A 26 -0.20 -8.26 -11.93
C ASN A 26 -1.23 -7.14 -12.12
N LYS A 27 -1.01 -5.95 -11.57
CA LYS A 27 -1.99 -4.87 -11.71
C LYS A 27 -2.05 -4.36 -13.14
N ARG A 28 -3.19 -3.76 -13.49
CA ARG A 28 -3.31 -3.08 -14.79
C ARG A 28 -2.52 -1.78 -14.76
N GLN A 29 -2.14 -1.29 -15.94
CA GLN A 29 -1.34 -0.08 -16.06
C GLN A 29 -2.05 1.15 -15.47
N GLU A 30 -3.36 1.24 -15.62
CA GLU A 30 -4.14 2.36 -15.11
C GLU A 30 -4.34 2.34 -13.59
N ASP A 31 -4.11 1.20 -12.95
CA ASP A 31 -4.32 1.05 -11.51
C ASP A 31 -3.12 1.56 -10.72
N GLU A 32 -3.38 2.01 -9.49
CA GLU A 32 -2.33 2.55 -8.62
C GLU A 32 -2.20 1.73 -7.34
N ILE A 33 -1.02 1.83 -6.73
CA ILE A 33 -0.75 1.29 -5.39
C ILE A 33 -0.51 2.47 -4.46
N VAL A 34 -1.20 2.49 -3.32
CA VAL A 34 -1.05 3.54 -2.30
C VAL A 34 -0.76 2.88 -0.97
N VAL A 35 0.37 3.22 -0.36
CA VAL A 35 0.82 2.63 0.90
C VAL A 35 0.80 3.68 2.00
N LEU A 36 0.24 3.34 3.16
CA LEU A 36 0.28 4.18 4.34
C LEU A 36 1.10 3.49 5.42
N TYR A 37 2.25 4.08 5.76
CA TYR A 37 3.17 3.54 6.74
C TYR A 37 2.90 4.15 8.11
N ASP A 38 2.74 3.28 9.13
CA ASP A 38 2.58 3.71 10.51
C ASP A 38 3.94 4.15 11.09
N SER A 39 4.16 5.44 11.16
CA SER A 39 5.42 5.99 11.65
C SER A 39 5.55 5.95 13.17
N ASN A 40 4.46 5.67 13.89
CA ASN A 40 4.48 5.59 15.35
C ASN A 40 4.92 4.22 15.86
N ASN A 41 4.44 3.16 15.20
CA ASN A 41 4.68 1.78 15.64
C ASN A 41 5.49 0.96 14.63
N GLY A 42 5.73 1.48 13.44
CA GLY A 42 6.34 0.72 12.36
C GLY A 42 7.85 0.58 12.47
N ASP A 43 8.39 -0.47 11.85
CA ASP A 43 9.83 -0.69 11.77
C ASP A 43 10.45 0.22 10.72
N LYS A 44 11.61 0.78 11.04
CA LYS A 44 12.31 1.69 10.11
C LYS A 44 12.72 1.02 8.81
N GLU A 45 12.96 -0.28 8.84
CA GLU A 45 13.32 -1.01 7.62
C GLU A 45 12.19 -1.00 6.60
N VAL A 46 10.93 -0.94 7.04
CA VAL A 46 9.77 -0.79 6.16
C VAL A 46 9.83 0.55 5.46
N GLU A 47 10.02 1.62 6.21
CA GLU A 47 10.14 2.97 5.64
C GLU A 47 11.29 3.07 4.65
N THR A 48 12.44 2.51 5.01
CA THR A 48 13.62 2.50 4.14
C THR A 48 13.32 1.80 2.82
N TYR A 49 12.63 0.66 2.89
CA TYR A 49 12.23 -0.08 1.69
C TYR A 49 11.31 0.75 0.79
N LEU A 50 10.27 1.37 1.37
CA LEU A 50 9.33 2.18 0.60
C LEU A 50 10.03 3.34 -0.11
N ARG A 51 10.93 4.01 0.60
CA ARG A 51 11.70 5.13 0.06
C ARG A 51 12.63 4.66 -1.06
N LYS A 52 13.34 3.56 -0.83
CA LYS A 52 14.30 3.02 -1.78
C LYS A 52 13.64 2.58 -3.09
N MET A 53 12.48 1.97 -3.01
CA MET A 53 11.77 1.48 -4.21
C MET A 53 11.34 2.60 -5.15
N ASN A 54 11.20 3.82 -4.65
CA ASN A 54 10.78 4.97 -5.46
C ASN A 54 11.91 5.95 -5.75
N THR A 55 13.18 5.54 -5.56
CA THR A 55 14.33 6.43 -5.72
C THR A 55 14.54 6.84 -7.18
N GLU A 56 14.52 5.90 -8.11
CA GLU A 56 14.77 6.17 -9.53
C GLU A 56 13.52 6.62 -10.28
N ARG A 57 12.38 6.04 -9.92
CA ARG A 57 11.09 6.44 -10.46
C ARG A 57 10.00 6.04 -9.47
N THR A 58 8.87 6.73 -9.53
CA THR A 58 7.75 6.44 -8.65
C THR A 58 7.00 5.19 -9.13
N LEU A 59 7.20 4.06 -8.42
CA LEU A 59 6.50 2.81 -8.70
C LEU A 59 5.14 2.76 -8.01
N PHE A 60 5.05 3.42 -6.86
CA PHE A 60 3.80 3.51 -6.09
C PHE A 60 3.88 4.77 -5.23
N ARG A 61 2.73 5.20 -4.71
CA ARG A 61 2.71 6.33 -3.76
C ARG A 61 2.68 5.81 -2.34
N TRP A 62 3.31 6.54 -1.43
CA TRP A 62 3.26 6.20 -0.02
C TRP A 62 3.34 7.46 0.84
N ALA A 63 2.82 7.36 2.05
CA ALA A 63 2.86 8.43 3.03
C ALA A 63 3.04 7.85 4.42
N SER A 64 3.53 8.67 5.33
CA SER A 64 3.63 8.32 6.75
C SER A 64 2.38 8.77 7.48
N TYR A 65 1.98 8.01 8.50
CA TYR A 65 0.85 8.33 9.35
C TYR A 65 1.16 7.88 10.78
N LYS A 66 1.00 8.79 11.72
CA LYS A 66 1.21 8.45 13.13
C LYS A 66 -0.06 7.82 13.70
N PHE A 67 -0.10 6.49 13.72
CA PHE A 67 -1.26 5.76 14.22
C PHE A 67 -1.32 5.83 15.75
N GLU A 68 -2.44 6.31 16.28
CA GLU A 68 -2.66 6.47 17.72
C GLU A 68 -3.89 5.72 18.21
N GLY A 69 -4.20 4.59 17.57
CA GLY A 69 -5.28 3.69 18.00
C GLY A 69 -6.61 3.88 17.30
N ASP A 70 -6.76 4.91 16.48
CA ASP A 70 -8.02 5.17 15.76
C ASP A 70 -7.92 4.60 14.34
N PHE A 71 -8.43 3.39 14.15
CA PHE A 71 -8.42 2.73 12.84
C PHE A 71 -9.27 3.45 11.80
N ALA A 72 -10.39 4.04 12.22
CA ALA A 72 -11.26 4.77 11.29
C ALA A 72 -10.54 5.98 10.71
N ALA A 73 -9.83 6.74 11.55
CA ALA A 73 -9.05 7.89 11.10
C ALA A 73 -7.94 7.46 10.14
N MET A 74 -7.25 6.35 10.44
CA MET A 74 -6.21 5.82 9.57
C MET A 74 -6.76 5.42 8.21
N LYS A 75 -7.87 4.70 8.20
CA LYS A 75 -8.52 4.28 6.95
C LYS A 75 -8.98 5.47 6.12
N ASN A 76 -9.55 6.49 6.77
CA ASN A 76 -9.97 7.70 6.09
C ASN A 76 -8.79 8.41 5.46
N ARG A 77 -7.65 8.48 6.15
CA ARG A 77 -6.43 9.08 5.60
C ARG A 77 -5.93 8.30 4.39
N LEU A 78 -5.88 6.97 4.49
CA LEU A 78 -5.46 6.12 3.40
C LEU A 78 -6.37 6.31 2.18
N ASN A 79 -7.68 6.28 2.40
CA ASN A 79 -8.64 6.47 1.33
C ASN A 79 -8.52 7.84 0.67
N SER A 80 -8.20 8.88 1.44
CA SER A 80 -8.04 10.24 0.91
C SER A 80 -6.85 10.37 -0.04
N LEU A 81 -5.89 9.46 0.03
CA LEU A 81 -4.73 9.46 -0.85
C LEU A 81 -4.98 8.70 -2.16
N CYS A 82 -6.07 7.95 -2.22
CA CYS A 82 -6.40 7.15 -3.39
C CYS A 82 -7.15 7.98 -4.42
N SER A 83 -6.83 7.77 -5.71
CA SER A 83 -7.46 8.50 -6.81
C SER A 83 -8.28 7.60 -7.73
N GLY A 84 -8.36 6.31 -7.46
CA GLY A 84 -9.12 5.38 -8.27
C GLY A 84 -10.62 5.50 -8.09
N ASP A 85 -11.36 4.95 -9.04
CA ASP A 85 -12.83 4.88 -8.96
C ASP A 85 -13.29 3.93 -7.86
N TYR A 86 -12.47 2.89 -7.61
CA TYR A 86 -12.69 1.94 -6.52
C TYR A 86 -11.42 1.78 -5.72
N ILE A 87 -11.60 1.56 -4.42
CA ILE A 87 -10.48 1.35 -3.50
C ILE A 87 -10.56 -0.10 -3.01
N PHE A 88 -9.49 -0.85 -3.30
CA PHE A 88 -9.33 -2.22 -2.83
C PHE A 88 -8.32 -2.21 -1.70
N GLN A 89 -8.79 -2.34 -0.46
CA GLN A 89 -7.92 -2.32 0.71
C GLN A 89 -7.35 -3.71 0.97
N ILE A 90 -6.04 -3.81 1.09
CA ILE A 90 -5.33 -5.07 1.32
C ILE A 90 -4.41 -4.88 2.52
N ASP A 91 -4.49 -5.75 3.52
CA ASP A 91 -3.52 -5.73 4.61
C ASP A 91 -2.18 -6.25 4.09
N ALA A 92 -1.08 -5.73 4.66
CA ALA A 92 0.25 -6.02 4.15
C ALA A 92 0.60 -7.52 4.18
N ASP A 93 -0.01 -8.28 5.07
CA ASP A 93 0.21 -9.72 5.19
C ASP A 93 -0.74 -10.57 4.33
N GLU A 94 -1.62 -9.94 3.56
CA GLU A 94 -2.52 -10.64 2.65
C GLU A 94 -1.89 -10.76 1.26
N MET A 95 -2.24 -11.84 0.55
CA MET A 95 -1.81 -12.02 -0.85
C MET A 95 -3.04 -12.27 -1.71
N PRO A 96 -3.44 -11.31 -2.54
CA PRO A 96 -4.53 -11.53 -3.48
C PRO A 96 -4.11 -12.58 -4.52
N ASN A 97 -5.06 -13.36 -4.98
CA ASN A 97 -4.77 -14.33 -6.04
C ASN A 97 -5.06 -13.71 -7.41
N GLU A 98 -4.66 -14.42 -8.48
CA GLU A 98 -4.85 -13.92 -9.85
C GLU A 98 -6.32 -13.68 -10.19
N TYR A 99 -7.20 -14.48 -9.65
CA TYR A 99 -8.64 -14.33 -9.90
C TYR A 99 -9.13 -12.98 -9.39
N MET A 100 -8.71 -12.60 -8.19
CA MET A 100 -9.08 -11.30 -7.61
C MET A 100 -8.54 -10.14 -8.44
N MET A 101 -7.37 -10.30 -9.03
CA MET A 101 -6.75 -9.26 -9.85
C MET A 101 -7.45 -9.05 -11.18
N LYS A 102 -8.29 -9.96 -11.61
CA LYS A 102 -9.02 -9.88 -12.88
C LYS A 102 -10.42 -9.29 -12.76
N ILE A 103 -10.84 -8.99 -11.55
CA ILE A 103 -12.17 -8.39 -11.31
C ILE A 103 -12.19 -6.89 -11.72
#